data_517bba2d6e1e79410f5bb147bb8b52c9
#
_entry.id   517bba2d6e1e79410f5bb147bb8b52c9
#
_cell.length_a   1.000
_cell.length_b   1.000
_cell.length_c   1.000
_cell.angle_alpha   90.00
_cell.angle_beta   90.00
_cell.angle_gamma   90.00
#
_symmetry.space_group_name_H-M   'P 1'
#
loop_
_entity.id
_entity.type
_entity.pdbx_description
1 polymer ?
#
loop_
_entity_poly.entity_id
_entity_poly.type
_entity_poly.pdbx_seq_one_letter_code
_entity_poly.pdbx_strand_id
1 'polypeptide(L)'
;MNTLLSLIVAVFLTVEVSNPANEYREQVVEVPLDTVLVALGTTADSLRVLEAAGLDVPFQVTHDRKLLIEASVRRQGTARFTITKGSPRTFPMVCHGKLHPERKDDFAWENDRGAYRVYGPALERTGERSFGIDVWTKNTPELVVDDRFYIEDIVMMPKVDSLRRVDRHRGDSLYRINSYHHDHGRGLDPYKVGATLGCGAPALMIGDSIVMPYCFANYEILDEGPLRFSVRLTQSVRTVNGDKITEHRVITLDKGANFNQMTVSYEGLTKPLAFCSGVVIQKEDPEPVVLASNYVAYTDPTDQPNVHHAPLYVAALFPNGPVETKRLGNHAVGVVRNYRGEPFTYYFGSAWSKHDVRTSEEWLLRIAWFLRSVENPLQVTIKK
;
A
#
# COMPACT_ATOMS: atom_id res chain seq x y z
N MET A 1 -20.24 -48.84 -37.33
CA MET A 1 -19.48 -48.19 -36.26
C MET A 1 -19.76 -46.68 -36.30
N ASN A 2 -20.71 -46.18 -35.51
CA ASN A 2 -21.02 -44.76 -35.42
C ASN A 2 -20.10 -44.12 -34.36
N THR A 3 -19.12 -43.40 -34.81
CA THR A 3 -18.27 -42.60 -33.92
C THR A 3 -19.08 -41.35 -33.56
N LEU A 4 -19.64 -41.31 -32.34
CA LEU A 4 -20.17 -40.08 -31.77
C LEU A 4 -18.97 -39.10 -31.56
N LEU A 5 -18.86 -38.09 -32.40
CA LEU A 5 -18.04 -36.94 -32.13
C LEU A 5 -18.73 -36.17 -31.00
N SER A 6 -18.22 -36.30 -29.77
CA SER A 6 -18.63 -35.47 -28.67
C SER A 6 -18.15 -34.06 -28.94
N LEU A 7 -19.03 -33.15 -29.29
CA LEU A 7 -18.74 -31.74 -29.41
C LEU A 7 -18.50 -31.21 -27.97
N ILE A 8 -17.24 -31.05 -27.59
CA ILE A 8 -16.88 -30.38 -26.35
C ILE A 8 -17.15 -28.87 -26.58
N VAL A 9 -18.32 -28.41 -26.16
CA VAL A 9 -18.58 -26.96 -26.10
C VAL A 9 -17.70 -26.40 -24.98
N ALA A 10 -16.69 -25.67 -25.33
CA ALA A 10 -15.86 -24.98 -24.35
C ALA A 10 -16.71 -23.91 -23.63
N VAL A 11 -17.00 -24.14 -22.36
CA VAL A 11 -17.71 -23.16 -21.53
C VAL A 11 -16.71 -22.08 -21.12
N PHE A 12 -16.99 -20.86 -21.49
CA PHE A 12 -16.22 -19.70 -21.07
C PHE A 12 -17.14 -18.56 -20.64
N LEU A 13 -16.61 -17.63 -19.88
CA LEU A 13 -17.27 -16.38 -19.50
C LEU A 13 -16.52 -15.20 -20.12
N THR A 14 -17.25 -14.21 -20.56
CA THR A 14 -16.67 -12.92 -20.96
C THR A 14 -16.84 -11.93 -19.82
N VAL A 15 -15.74 -11.33 -19.39
CA VAL A 15 -15.74 -10.19 -18.48
C VAL A 15 -15.50 -8.92 -19.31
N GLU A 16 -16.46 -8.02 -19.29
CA GLU A 16 -16.33 -6.69 -19.88
C GLU A 16 -16.04 -5.68 -18.78
N VAL A 17 -14.98 -4.88 -18.97
CA VAL A 17 -14.58 -3.80 -18.09
C VAL A 17 -14.74 -2.49 -18.84
N SER A 18 -15.72 -1.70 -18.48
CA SER A 18 -16.05 -0.44 -19.16
C SER A 18 -15.56 0.77 -18.36
N ASN A 19 -14.98 1.71 -19.07
CA ASN A 19 -14.49 2.96 -18.53
C ASN A 19 -15.42 4.12 -18.92
N PRO A 20 -16.24 4.65 -18.00
CA PRO A 20 -17.13 5.78 -18.32
C PRO A 20 -16.38 7.12 -18.39
N ALA A 21 -15.12 7.21 -17.95
CA ALA A 21 -14.35 8.43 -17.89
C ALA A 21 -13.71 8.81 -19.24
N ASN A 22 -13.33 10.08 -19.36
CA ASN A 22 -12.65 10.64 -20.55
C ASN A 22 -11.13 10.45 -20.52
N GLU A 23 -10.60 9.68 -19.57
CA GLU A 23 -9.17 9.41 -19.41
C GLU A 23 -8.88 7.90 -19.55
N TYR A 24 -7.67 7.55 -19.99
CA TYR A 24 -7.18 6.18 -19.97
C TYR A 24 -7.03 5.72 -18.52
N ARG A 25 -7.42 4.48 -18.25
CA ARG A 25 -7.31 3.88 -16.91
C ARG A 25 -6.67 2.51 -16.99
N GLU A 26 -5.73 2.30 -16.08
CA GLU A 26 -5.09 1.02 -15.84
C GLU A 26 -5.14 0.74 -14.34
N GLN A 27 -5.87 -0.30 -13.97
CA GLN A 27 -6.08 -0.65 -12.56
C GLN A 27 -6.53 -2.10 -12.41
N VAL A 28 -6.32 -2.64 -11.23
CA VAL A 28 -6.88 -3.92 -10.83
C VAL A 28 -8.39 -3.78 -10.63
N VAL A 29 -9.16 -4.70 -11.23
CA VAL A 29 -10.60 -4.81 -11.07
C VAL A 29 -10.97 -6.12 -10.38
N GLU A 30 -12.10 -6.12 -9.69
CA GLU A 30 -12.59 -7.25 -8.92
C GLU A 30 -13.79 -7.91 -9.63
N VAL A 31 -13.73 -9.21 -9.79
CA VAL A 31 -14.82 -10.05 -10.32
C VAL A 31 -15.28 -11.00 -9.23
N PRO A 32 -16.58 -11.14 -8.94
CA PRO A 32 -17.08 -12.09 -7.94
C PRO A 32 -16.69 -13.53 -8.30
N LEU A 33 -15.77 -14.13 -7.54
CA LEU A 33 -15.20 -15.44 -7.81
C LEU A 33 -16.28 -16.54 -7.85
N ASP A 34 -17.20 -16.54 -6.89
CA ASP A 34 -18.25 -17.56 -6.81
C ASP A 34 -19.14 -17.59 -8.05
N THR A 35 -19.45 -16.43 -8.61
CA THR A 35 -20.20 -16.32 -9.86
C THR A 35 -19.45 -17.01 -11.02
N VAL A 36 -18.14 -16.81 -11.07
CA VAL A 36 -17.26 -17.41 -12.08
C VAL A 36 -17.22 -18.95 -11.92
N LEU A 37 -16.95 -19.42 -10.70
CA LEU A 37 -16.80 -20.85 -10.41
C LEU A 37 -18.08 -21.63 -10.68
N VAL A 38 -19.23 -21.09 -10.24
CA VAL A 38 -20.54 -21.71 -10.49
C VAL A 38 -20.84 -21.76 -11.98
N ALA A 39 -20.63 -20.67 -12.70
CA ALA A 39 -20.96 -20.61 -14.13
C ALA A 39 -20.07 -21.51 -14.99
N LEU A 40 -18.82 -21.70 -14.62
CA LEU A 40 -17.88 -22.57 -15.30
C LEU A 40 -17.94 -24.04 -14.77
N GLY A 41 -18.53 -24.27 -13.59
CA GLY A 41 -18.50 -25.58 -12.92
C GLY A 41 -17.07 -26.05 -12.66
N THR A 42 -16.22 -25.21 -12.02
CA THR A 42 -14.80 -25.45 -11.80
C THR A 42 -14.36 -24.94 -10.42
N THR A 43 -13.09 -25.09 -10.10
CA THR A 43 -12.45 -24.62 -8.88
C THR A 43 -11.44 -23.48 -9.20
N ALA A 44 -11.01 -22.75 -8.21
CA ALA A 44 -10.16 -21.57 -8.39
C ALA A 44 -8.77 -21.91 -8.98
N ASP A 45 -8.23 -23.09 -8.66
CA ASP A 45 -6.95 -23.62 -9.15
C ASP A 45 -7.01 -24.16 -10.61
N SER A 46 -8.17 -24.11 -11.22
CA SER A 46 -8.41 -24.55 -12.60
C SER A 46 -8.97 -23.43 -13.47
N LEU A 47 -8.56 -22.19 -13.22
CA LEU A 47 -8.96 -21.01 -13.98
C LEU A 47 -7.83 -20.53 -14.89
N ARG A 48 -8.20 -20.00 -16.05
CA ARG A 48 -7.36 -19.18 -16.92
C ARG A 48 -8.09 -17.91 -17.26
N VAL A 49 -7.36 -16.81 -17.33
CA VAL A 49 -7.88 -15.52 -17.79
C VAL A 49 -7.10 -15.12 -19.03
N LEU A 50 -7.83 -14.84 -20.10
CA LEU A 50 -7.26 -14.48 -21.39
C LEU A 50 -7.71 -13.07 -21.77
N GLU A 51 -6.81 -12.27 -22.33
CA GLU A 51 -7.17 -11.00 -22.98
C GLU A 51 -7.83 -11.26 -24.36
N ALA A 52 -8.30 -10.17 -25.00
CA ALA A 52 -8.98 -10.25 -26.29
C ALA A 52 -8.14 -10.91 -27.41
N ALA A 53 -6.82 -10.86 -27.33
CA ALA A 53 -5.92 -11.52 -28.27
C ALA A 53 -5.74 -13.03 -27.97
N GLY A 54 -6.34 -13.54 -26.90
CA GLY A 54 -6.25 -14.95 -26.50
C GLY A 54 -4.98 -15.30 -25.70
N LEU A 55 -4.22 -14.32 -25.27
CA LEU A 55 -3.04 -14.52 -24.42
C LEU A 55 -3.44 -14.58 -22.95
N ASP A 56 -2.78 -15.46 -22.18
CA ASP A 56 -2.97 -15.49 -20.74
C ASP A 56 -2.48 -14.20 -20.10
N VAL A 57 -3.30 -13.63 -19.20
CA VAL A 57 -2.96 -12.45 -18.39
C VAL A 57 -2.90 -12.80 -16.90
N PRO A 58 -2.12 -12.04 -16.11
CA PRO A 58 -2.10 -12.23 -14.67
C PRO A 58 -3.48 -12.09 -14.06
N PHE A 59 -3.80 -13.00 -13.15
CA PHE A 59 -4.95 -12.91 -12.29
C PHE A 59 -4.59 -13.39 -10.88
N GLN A 60 -5.41 -13.03 -9.90
CA GLN A 60 -5.20 -13.44 -8.52
C GLN A 60 -6.55 -13.72 -7.86
N VAL A 61 -6.62 -14.77 -7.06
CA VAL A 61 -7.76 -15.04 -6.20
C VAL A 61 -7.46 -14.55 -4.81
N THR A 62 -8.38 -13.76 -4.22
CA THR A 62 -8.20 -13.16 -2.89
C THR A 62 -8.88 -13.97 -1.79
N HIS A 63 -8.44 -13.71 -0.53
CA HIS A 63 -9.02 -14.32 0.68
C HIS A 63 -10.53 -14.08 0.81
N ASP A 64 -11.02 -12.93 0.33
CA ASP A 64 -12.44 -12.53 0.36
C ASP A 64 -13.21 -12.92 -0.89
N ARG A 65 -12.67 -13.92 -1.64
CA ARG A 65 -13.32 -14.56 -2.79
C ARG A 65 -13.60 -13.62 -3.97
N LYS A 66 -12.60 -12.81 -4.31
CA LYS A 66 -12.55 -12.04 -5.55
C LYS A 66 -11.58 -12.67 -6.54
N LEU A 67 -11.88 -12.59 -7.82
CA LEU A 67 -10.93 -12.80 -8.91
C LEU A 67 -10.47 -11.43 -9.39
N LEU A 68 -9.19 -11.14 -9.22
CA LEU A 68 -8.56 -9.90 -9.66
C LEU A 68 -8.05 -10.04 -11.09
N ILE A 69 -8.23 -8.98 -11.88
CA ILE A 69 -7.72 -8.84 -13.24
C ILE A 69 -7.18 -7.41 -13.41
N GLU A 70 -6.00 -7.24 -13.99
CA GLU A 70 -5.50 -5.92 -14.37
C GLU A 70 -6.16 -5.50 -15.70
N ALA A 71 -6.86 -4.39 -15.69
CA ALA A 71 -7.58 -3.89 -16.84
C ALA A 71 -7.02 -2.55 -17.33
N SER A 72 -6.56 -2.53 -18.58
CA SER A 72 -6.17 -1.32 -19.32
C SER A 72 -7.32 -0.91 -20.22
N VAL A 73 -7.98 0.21 -19.91
CA VAL A 73 -9.21 0.62 -20.59
C VAL A 73 -9.09 2.05 -21.13
N ARG A 74 -9.24 2.20 -22.44
CA ARG A 74 -9.25 3.51 -23.09
C ARG A 74 -10.41 4.36 -22.55
N ARG A 75 -10.28 5.68 -22.71
CA ARG A 75 -11.36 6.63 -22.42
C ARG A 75 -12.66 6.18 -23.12
N GLN A 76 -13.76 6.15 -22.37
CA GLN A 76 -15.09 5.75 -22.86
C GLN A 76 -15.09 4.41 -23.60
N GLY A 77 -14.14 3.53 -23.28
CA GLY A 77 -13.92 2.24 -23.93
C GLY A 77 -14.30 1.06 -23.06
N THR A 78 -14.11 -0.14 -23.61
CA THR A 78 -14.33 -1.41 -22.94
C THR A 78 -13.18 -2.34 -23.25
N ALA A 79 -12.58 -2.93 -22.21
CA ALA A 79 -11.69 -4.07 -22.33
C ALA A 79 -12.49 -5.38 -22.12
N ARG A 80 -12.04 -6.47 -22.75
CA ARG A 80 -12.69 -7.78 -22.67
C ARG A 80 -11.68 -8.85 -22.26
N PHE A 81 -12.11 -9.68 -21.33
CA PHE A 81 -11.36 -10.85 -20.87
C PHE A 81 -12.23 -12.09 -21.01
N THR A 82 -11.60 -13.20 -21.32
CA THR A 82 -12.25 -14.52 -21.34
C THR A 82 -11.76 -15.31 -20.14
N ILE A 83 -12.68 -15.78 -19.30
CA ILE A 83 -12.37 -16.72 -18.22
C ILE A 83 -12.81 -18.11 -18.64
N THR A 84 -11.91 -19.07 -18.55
CA THR A 84 -12.16 -20.46 -18.97
C THR A 84 -11.50 -21.45 -18.00
N LYS A 85 -11.91 -22.72 -18.11
CA LYS A 85 -11.22 -23.82 -17.43
C LYS A 85 -9.87 -24.09 -18.08
N GLY A 86 -8.89 -24.41 -17.27
CA GLY A 86 -7.57 -24.83 -17.72
C GLY A 86 -6.55 -24.77 -16.61
N SER A 87 -5.36 -25.29 -16.87
CA SER A 87 -4.25 -25.13 -15.93
C SER A 87 -3.80 -23.68 -15.92
N PRO A 88 -3.77 -23.01 -14.77
CA PRO A 88 -3.32 -21.62 -14.68
C PRO A 88 -1.83 -21.51 -15.05
N ARG A 89 -1.46 -20.38 -15.64
CA ARG A 89 -0.05 -20.01 -15.75
C ARG A 89 0.43 -19.40 -14.44
N THR A 90 1.70 -19.60 -14.13
CA THR A 90 2.38 -18.90 -13.05
C THR A 90 2.86 -17.54 -13.56
N PHE A 91 2.57 -16.49 -12.82
CA PHE A 91 3.03 -15.14 -13.09
C PHE A 91 3.99 -14.68 -11.99
N PRO A 92 4.93 -13.80 -12.29
CA PRO A 92 5.81 -13.21 -11.27
C PRO A 92 5.00 -12.52 -10.18
N MET A 93 5.47 -12.64 -8.93
CA MET A 93 4.96 -11.85 -7.82
C MET A 93 5.38 -10.40 -8.01
N VAL A 94 4.45 -9.47 -7.84
CA VAL A 94 4.66 -8.02 -7.97
C VAL A 94 4.27 -7.29 -6.69
N CYS A 95 3.31 -7.84 -5.95
CA CYS A 95 2.83 -7.29 -4.69
C CYS A 95 3.18 -8.28 -3.57
N HIS A 96 4.05 -7.85 -2.66
CA HIS A 96 4.62 -8.70 -1.62
C HIS A 96 4.81 -7.96 -0.31
N GLY A 97 4.79 -8.68 0.80
CA GLY A 97 5.13 -8.13 2.10
C GLY A 97 5.47 -9.21 3.11
N LYS A 98 6.33 -8.86 4.07
CA LYS A 98 6.90 -9.82 5.00
C LYS A 98 7.32 -9.17 6.31
N LEU A 99 7.34 -9.98 7.37
CA LEU A 99 7.98 -9.63 8.63
C LEU A 99 9.50 -9.78 8.51
N HIS A 100 10.23 -8.82 9.08
CA HIS A 100 11.69 -8.77 9.13
C HIS A 100 12.16 -8.83 10.60
N PRO A 101 12.31 -10.04 11.18
CA PRO A 101 12.79 -10.17 12.56
C PRO A 101 14.21 -9.63 12.74
N GLU A 102 15.04 -9.71 11.69
CA GLU A 102 16.39 -9.15 11.62
C GLU A 102 16.42 -7.64 11.84
N ARG A 103 15.34 -6.93 11.47
CA ARG A 103 15.16 -5.49 11.67
C ARG A 103 14.09 -5.21 12.76
N LYS A 104 14.25 -5.85 13.91
CA LYS A 104 13.42 -5.63 15.12
C LYS A 104 11.91 -5.82 14.89
N ASP A 105 11.54 -6.86 14.15
CA ASP A 105 10.17 -7.24 13.80
C ASP A 105 9.46 -6.19 12.93
N ASP A 106 10.16 -5.40 12.13
CA ASP A 106 9.52 -4.52 11.16
C ASP A 106 8.72 -5.35 10.14
N PHE A 107 7.57 -4.84 9.72
CA PHE A 107 6.79 -5.42 8.64
C PHE A 107 6.81 -4.47 7.44
N ALA A 108 7.30 -4.95 6.31
CA ALA A 108 7.41 -4.16 5.09
C ALA A 108 6.62 -4.81 3.95
N TRP A 109 6.08 -3.98 3.06
CA TRP A 109 5.38 -4.43 1.85
C TRP A 109 5.67 -3.49 0.69
N GLU A 110 5.54 -4.02 -0.52
CA GLU A 110 5.83 -3.29 -1.75
C GLU A 110 5.01 -3.76 -2.94
N ASN A 111 4.93 -2.90 -3.94
CA ASN A 111 4.51 -3.21 -5.29
C ASN A 111 5.55 -2.71 -6.31
N ASP A 112 5.17 -2.65 -7.57
CA ASP A 112 6.02 -2.15 -8.65
C ASP A 112 6.30 -0.63 -8.63
N ARG A 113 5.72 0.14 -7.67
CA ARG A 113 5.88 1.61 -7.60
C ARG A 113 6.54 2.12 -6.34
N GLY A 114 6.29 1.51 -5.21
CA GLY A 114 6.78 1.98 -3.92
C GLY A 114 6.80 0.89 -2.88
N ALA A 115 7.40 1.18 -1.73
CA ALA A 115 7.40 0.29 -0.60
C ALA A 115 7.11 1.05 0.70
N TYR A 116 6.63 0.32 1.69
CA TYR A 116 6.17 0.85 2.95
C TYR A 116 6.61 -0.06 4.09
N ARG A 117 6.70 0.51 5.30
CA ARG A 117 7.08 -0.22 6.50
C ARG A 117 6.28 0.25 7.70
N VAL A 118 5.96 -0.67 8.59
CA VAL A 118 5.51 -0.41 9.95
C VAL A 118 6.43 -1.10 10.94
N TYR A 119 6.51 -0.53 12.12
CA TYR A 119 7.46 -0.95 13.15
C TYR A 119 6.83 -1.99 14.06
N GLY A 120 7.63 -2.99 14.43
CA GLY A 120 7.20 -4.15 15.14
C GLY A 120 7.45 -4.13 16.65
N PRO A 121 6.98 -5.16 17.35
CA PRO A 121 7.04 -5.22 18.82
C PRO A 121 8.46 -5.31 19.37
N ALA A 122 9.43 -5.80 18.61
CA ALA A 122 10.83 -5.82 19.04
C ALA A 122 11.41 -4.40 19.11
N LEU A 123 11.03 -3.52 18.15
CA LEU A 123 11.43 -2.13 18.20
C LEU A 123 10.83 -1.41 19.44
N GLU A 124 9.54 -1.62 19.69
CA GLU A 124 8.85 -1.04 20.84
C GLU A 124 9.56 -1.38 22.16
N ARG A 125 10.01 -2.64 22.31
CA ARG A 125 10.74 -3.09 23.50
C ARG A 125 12.09 -2.37 23.71
N THR A 126 12.68 -1.76 22.69
CA THR A 126 13.90 -0.96 22.85
C THR A 126 13.64 0.43 23.44
N GLY A 127 12.37 0.86 23.50
CA GLY A 127 11.98 2.22 23.88
C GLY A 127 12.07 3.23 22.72
N GLU A 128 12.41 2.78 21.52
CA GLU A 128 12.40 3.62 20.32
C GLU A 128 10.97 4.03 19.98
N ARG A 129 10.80 5.30 19.59
CA ARG A 129 9.50 5.89 19.32
C ARG A 129 9.35 6.12 17.83
N SER A 130 8.92 5.07 17.11
CA SER A 130 8.60 5.11 15.68
C SER A 130 7.21 4.51 15.50
N PHE A 131 6.21 5.35 15.21
CA PHE A 131 4.79 4.98 15.32
C PHE A 131 4.04 4.98 13.99
N GLY A 132 4.53 5.73 13.02
CA GLY A 132 3.85 5.94 11.75
C GLY A 132 4.19 4.89 10.69
N ILE A 133 3.68 5.14 9.50
CA ILE A 133 4.02 4.37 8.32
C ILE A 133 5.21 5.04 7.63
N ASP A 134 6.21 4.24 7.36
CA ASP A 134 7.42 4.62 6.64
C ASP A 134 7.26 4.43 5.14
N VAL A 135 8.05 5.15 4.34
CA VAL A 135 8.01 5.13 2.88
C VAL A 135 9.40 4.89 2.32
N TRP A 136 9.50 3.87 1.49
CA TRP A 136 10.69 3.57 0.72
C TRP A 136 10.45 3.85 -0.76
N THR A 137 11.39 4.57 -1.37
CA THR A 137 11.30 4.89 -2.80
C THR A 137 11.76 3.73 -3.65
N LYS A 138 11.19 3.63 -4.85
CA LYS A 138 11.58 2.68 -5.90
C LYS A 138 11.63 3.38 -7.26
N ASN A 139 12.53 2.92 -8.13
CA ASN A 139 12.58 3.27 -9.54
C ASN A 139 12.69 2.02 -10.43
N THR A 140 12.28 0.89 -9.88
CA THR A 140 12.24 -0.42 -10.53
C THR A 140 10.94 -1.13 -10.19
N PRO A 141 10.34 -1.90 -11.11
CA PRO A 141 9.16 -2.72 -10.81
C PRO A 141 9.48 -3.98 -9.99
N GLU A 142 10.77 -4.32 -9.84
CA GLU A 142 11.20 -5.51 -9.12
C GLU A 142 10.97 -5.36 -7.60
N LEU A 143 10.79 -6.48 -6.91
CA LEU A 143 10.81 -6.54 -5.45
C LEU A 143 12.23 -6.28 -4.95
N VAL A 144 12.38 -5.38 -3.97
CA VAL A 144 13.71 -4.92 -3.52
C VAL A 144 13.87 -4.89 -2.00
N VAL A 145 12.78 -4.87 -1.25
CA VAL A 145 12.83 -4.62 0.20
C VAL A 145 13.52 -5.77 0.92
N ASP A 146 13.15 -7.01 0.62
CA ASP A 146 13.76 -8.20 1.24
C ASP A 146 15.27 -8.26 1.01
N ASP A 147 15.71 -7.99 -0.22
CA ASP A 147 17.15 -7.95 -0.56
C ASP A 147 17.88 -6.89 0.25
N ARG A 148 17.28 -5.71 0.43
CA ARG A 148 17.91 -4.60 1.16
C ARG A 148 18.06 -4.91 2.64
N PHE A 149 17.04 -5.44 3.29
CA PHE A 149 17.13 -5.88 4.68
C PHE A 149 18.16 -6.99 4.83
N TYR A 150 18.12 -7.99 3.95
CA TYR A 150 19.08 -9.07 3.99
C TYR A 150 20.52 -8.59 3.83
N ILE A 151 20.78 -7.73 2.85
CA ILE A 151 22.13 -7.20 2.60
C ILE A 151 22.62 -6.37 3.78
N GLU A 152 21.83 -5.43 4.28
CA GLU A 152 22.24 -4.55 5.37
C GLU A 152 22.35 -5.32 6.69
N ASP A 153 21.23 -5.93 7.15
CA ASP A 153 21.15 -6.43 8.52
C ASP A 153 21.83 -7.78 8.70
N ILE A 154 21.79 -8.67 7.69
CA ILE A 154 22.35 -10.03 7.80
C ILE A 154 23.79 -10.10 7.27
N VAL A 155 24.07 -9.48 6.13
CA VAL A 155 25.37 -9.63 5.48
C VAL A 155 26.38 -8.57 5.91
N MET A 156 25.95 -7.31 6.01
CA MET A 156 26.86 -6.18 6.19
C MET A 156 27.02 -5.74 7.64
N MET A 157 25.96 -5.67 8.44
CA MET A 157 26.05 -5.21 9.83
C MET A 157 27.05 -6.00 10.69
N PRO A 158 27.14 -7.35 10.62
CA PRO A 158 28.20 -8.07 11.36
C PRO A 158 29.62 -7.65 11.00
N LYS A 159 29.87 -7.32 9.70
CA LYS A 159 31.17 -6.84 9.21
C LYS A 159 31.41 -5.40 9.67
N VAL A 160 30.39 -4.54 9.58
CA VAL A 160 30.43 -3.16 10.06
C VAL A 160 30.77 -3.13 11.55
N ASP A 161 30.08 -3.90 12.37
CA ASP A 161 30.29 -3.93 13.82
C ASP A 161 31.66 -4.51 14.19
N SER A 162 32.12 -5.53 13.47
CA SER A 162 33.49 -6.05 13.66
C SER A 162 34.53 -4.97 13.34
N LEU A 163 34.33 -4.25 12.24
CA LEU A 163 35.26 -3.19 11.82
C LEU A 163 35.21 -1.97 12.76
N ARG A 164 34.04 -1.57 13.24
CA ARG A 164 33.86 -0.47 14.21
C ARG A 164 34.62 -0.70 15.52
N ARG A 165 34.80 -1.96 15.94
CA ARG A 165 35.57 -2.30 17.17
C ARG A 165 37.07 -2.04 17.00
N VAL A 166 37.58 -2.08 15.78
CA VAL A 166 38.99 -1.89 15.46
C VAL A 166 39.24 -0.48 14.92
N ASP A 167 38.38 -0.02 14.03
CA ASP A 167 38.47 1.29 13.37
C ASP A 167 37.04 1.78 13.09
N ARG A 168 36.56 2.66 13.98
CA ARG A 168 35.19 3.20 13.90
C ARG A 168 34.94 3.94 12.57
N HIS A 169 35.91 4.72 12.10
CA HIS A 169 35.75 5.52 10.88
C HIS A 169 35.59 4.61 9.64
N ARG A 170 36.39 3.55 9.55
CA ARG A 170 36.25 2.57 8.46
C ARG A 170 34.94 1.78 8.55
N GLY A 171 34.53 1.41 9.77
CA GLY A 171 33.24 0.75 9.98
C GLY A 171 32.06 1.64 9.57
N ASP A 172 32.06 2.91 9.95
CA ASP A 172 31.03 3.88 9.53
C ASP A 172 31.05 4.16 8.03
N SER A 173 32.21 4.12 7.40
CA SER A 173 32.33 4.23 5.94
C SER A 173 31.75 3.01 5.23
N LEU A 174 32.03 1.81 5.74
CA LEU A 174 31.47 0.56 5.19
C LEU A 174 29.94 0.54 5.34
N TYR A 175 29.41 0.98 6.48
CA TYR A 175 27.96 1.13 6.70
C TYR A 175 27.34 2.05 5.65
N ARG A 176 27.85 3.28 5.49
CA ARG A 176 27.33 4.25 4.53
C ARG A 176 27.30 3.75 3.10
N ILE A 177 28.31 2.99 2.68
CA ILE A 177 28.39 2.45 1.32
C ILE A 177 27.31 1.40 1.05
N ASN A 178 26.82 0.69 2.08
CA ASN A 178 25.90 -0.44 1.92
C ASN A 178 24.50 -0.17 2.45
N SER A 179 24.29 0.95 3.14
CA SER A 179 23.01 1.25 3.78
C SER A 179 21.90 1.46 2.74
N TYR A 180 20.72 0.93 3.03
CA TYR A 180 19.51 1.17 2.25
C TYR A 180 18.99 2.63 2.37
N HIS A 181 19.59 3.45 3.23
CA HIS A 181 19.38 4.91 3.25
C HIS A 181 20.12 5.63 2.13
N HIS A 182 20.86 4.92 1.28
CA HIS A 182 21.49 5.45 0.08
C HIS A 182 20.94 4.77 -1.18
N ASP A 183 20.81 5.54 -2.26
CA ASP A 183 20.32 5.02 -3.53
C ASP A 183 21.41 4.21 -4.23
N HIS A 184 21.20 2.90 -4.32
CA HIS A 184 22.04 1.96 -5.07
C HIS A 184 21.49 1.70 -6.48
N GLY A 185 20.75 2.65 -7.07
CA GLY A 185 20.18 2.54 -8.41
C GLY A 185 18.79 1.91 -8.47
N ARG A 186 18.20 1.52 -7.33
CA ARG A 186 16.86 0.90 -7.23
C ARG A 186 15.93 1.62 -6.24
N GLY A 187 16.33 2.85 -5.81
CA GLY A 187 15.67 3.64 -4.77
C GLY A 187 16.28 3.42 -3.38
N LEU A 188 15.65 3.95 -2.31
CA LEU A 188 16.20 3.99 -0.94
C LEU A 188 15.08 4.19 0.10
N ASP A 189 15.47 4.16 1.39
CA ASP A 189 14.68 4.61 2.54
C ASP A 189 15.07 6.06 2.91
N PRO A 190 14.37 7.09 2.39
CA PRO A 190 14.70 8.49 2.64
C PRO A 190 13.74 9.19 3.61
N TYR A 191 12.70 8.51 4.09
CA TYR A 191 11.59 9.14 4.80
C TYR A 191 11.79 9.11 6.31
N LYS A 192 11.60 10.24 6.97
CA LYS A 192 11.80 10.36 8.42
C LYS A 192 10.47 10.27 9.16
N VAL A 193 10.24 9.17 9.86
CA VAL A 193 9.02 8.91 10.62
C VAL A 193 9.11 9.36 12.08
N GLY A 194 9.93 8.72 12.89
CA GLY A 194 10.03 8.99 14.33
C GLY A 194 8.68 8.87 15.06
N ALA A 195 8.50 9.72 16.06
CA ALA A 195 7.27 9.73 16.90
C ALA A 195 6.12 10.49 16.23
N THR A 196 5.78 10.16 14.97
CA THR A 196 4.76 10.82 14.16
C THR A 196 3.82 9.81 13.50
N LEU A 197 2.84 10.29 12.73
CA LEU A 197 1.99 9.44 11.88
C LEU A 197 2.72 8.91 10.64
N GLY A 198 3.91 9.45 10.32
CA GLY A 198 4.58 9.10 9.07
C GLY A 198 3.72 9.43 7.85
N CYS A 199 3.53 8.47 6.96
CA CYS A 199 2.68 8.56 5.79
C CYS A 199 1.40 7.73 5.99
N GLY A 200 0.37 8.34 6.55
CA GLY A 200 -0.97 7.75 6.56
C GLY A 200 -1.32 6.83 7.73
N ALA A 201 -0.55 6.78 8.82
CA ALA A 201 -0.98 6.02 9.98
C ALA A 201 -2.26 6.60 10.61
N PRO A 202 -3.21 5.73 11.04
CA PRO A 202 -4.42 6.17 11.74
C PRO A 202 -4.13 6.53 13.19
N ALA A 203 -4.90 7.45 13.75
CA ALA A 203 -4.86 7.76 15.18
C ALA A 203 -6.20 8.27 15.69
N LEU A 204 -6.50 7.99 16.97
CA LEU A 204 -7.57 8.67 17.70
C LEU A 204 -7.07 10.04 18.19
N MET A 205 -8.02 10.92 18.51
CA MET A 205 -7.70 12.23 19.06
C MET A 205 -8.49 12.49 20.34
N ILE A 206 -7.85 13.17 21.29
CA ILE A 206 -8.49 13.74 22.49
C ILE A 206 -8.39 15.27 22.38
N GLY A 207 -9.51 15.92 22.13
CA GLY A 207 -9.50 17.32 21.69
C GLY A 207 -8.74 17.47 20.36
N ASP A 208 -7.77 18.38 20.33
CA ASP A 208 -6.86 18.56 19.18
C ASP A 208 -5.51 17.83 19.33
N SER A 209 -5.38 16.96 20.32
CA SER A 209 -4.18 16.17 20.55
C SER A 209 -4.28 14.80 19.87
N ILE A 210 -3.30 14.48 19.03
CA ILE A 210 -3.19 13.15 18.39
C ILE A 210 -2.71 12.15 19.45
N VAL A 211 -3.48 11.09 19.65
CA VAL A 211 -3.04 9.93 20.44
C VAL A 211 -2.19 9.07 19.51
N MET A 212 -0.87 9.25 19.56
CA MET A 212 0.04 8.56 18.65
C MET A 212 -0.21 7.05 18.65
N PRO A 213 -0.25 6.43 17.46
CA PRO A 213 -0.36 4.99 17.35
C PRO A 213 0.87 4.31 17.98
N TYR A 214 0.79 2.97 18.10
CA TYR A 214 1.89 2.15 18.60
C TYR A 214 2.36 1.20 17.51
N CYS A 215 3.41 0.41 17.79
CA CYS A 215 3.81 -0.68 16.93
C CYS A 215 2.71 -1.77 16.89
N PHE A 216 2.59 -2.50 15.79
CA PHE A 216 1.64 -3.61 15.73
C PHE A 216 2.07 -4.75 16.70
N ALA A 217 1.09 -5.54 17.17
CA ALA A 217 1.34 -6.70 18.02
C ALA A 217 1.24 -8.00 17.22
N ASN A 218 0.29 -8.09 16.30
CA ASN A 218 0.07 -9.25 15.46
C ASN A 218 -0.18 -8.82 14.00
N TYR A 219 0.16 -9.71 13.08
CA TYR A 219 -0.10 -9.54 11.66
C TYR A 219 -0.66 -10.83 11.03
N GLU A 220 -1.38 -10.68 9.95
CA GLU A 220 -1.86 -11.76 9.10
C GLU A 220 -1.79 -11.30 7.64
N ILE A 221 -0.98 -11.98 6.82
CA ILE A 221 -0.98 -11.74 5.37
C ILE A 221 -2.24 -12.36 4.81
N LEU A 222 -3.10 -11.54 4.19
CA LEU A 222 -4.37 -11.96 3.62
C LEU A 222 -4.23 -12.34 2.14
N ASP A 223 -3.47 -11.55 1.40
CA ASP A 223 -3.21 -11.75 -0.01
C ASP A 223 -1.77 -11.34 -0.35
N GLU A 224 -1.14 -12.08 -1.25
CA GLU A 224 0.07 -11.68 -1.95
C GLU A 224 0.11 -12.31 -3.34
N GLY A 225 0.74 -11.66 -4.32
CA GLY A 225 0.77 -12.23 -5.65
C GLY A 225 1.06 -11.21 -6.77
N PRO A 226 0.62 -11.53 -8.00
CA PRO A 226 0.92 -10.69 -9.15
C PRO A 226 0.15 -9.36 -9.17
N LEU A 227 -0.98 -9.22 -8.43
CA LEU A 227 -1.87 -8.08 -8.55
C LEU A 227 -2.17 -7.34 -7.25
N ARG A 228 -2.13 -8.04 -6.10
CA ARG A 228 -2.52 -7.44 -4.80
C ARG A 228 -1.71 -8.03 -3.66
N PHE A 229 -1.29 -7.16 -2.78
CA PHE A 229 -0.87 -7.50 -1.42
C PHE A 229 -1.92 -6.97 -0.43
N SER A 230 -2.26 -7.77 0.59
CA SER A 230 -3.12 -7.34 1.70
C SER A 230 -2.63 -7.91 3.02
N VAL A 231 -2.65 -7.10 4.07
CA VAL A 231 -2.26 -7.49 5.42
C VAL A 231 -3.23 -6.94 6.46
N ARG A 232 -3.55 -7.75 7.45
CA ARG A 232 -4.22 -7.31 8.68
C ARG A 232 -3.18 -7.11 9.77
N LEU A 233 -3.19 -5.93 10.38
CA LEU A 233 -2.39 -5.61 11.56
C LEU A 233 -3.31 -5.38 12.75
N THR A 234 -2.96 -5.94 13.91
CA THR A 234 -3.69 -5.75 15.17
C THR A 234 -2.73 -5.17 16.19
N GLN A 235 -3.14 -4.08 16.82
CA GLN A 235 -2.38 -3.41 17.87
C GLN A 235 -2.62 -4.09 19.23
N SER A 236 -1.69 -3.92 20.18
CA SER A 236 -1.92 -4.28 21.56
C SER A 236 -3.06 -3.46 22.18
N VAL A 237 -3.79 -4.07 23.11
CA VAL A 237 -4.80 -3.36 23.91
C VAL A 237 -4.14 -2.22 24.67
N ARG A 238 -4.73 -1.04 24.56
CA ARG A 238 -4.27 0.15 25.31
C ARG A 238 -5.43 0.98 25.83
N THR A 239 -5.14 1.82 26.82
CA THR A 239 -6.16 2.72 27.39
C THR A 239 -6.11 4.07 26.71
N VAL A 240 -7.24 4.48 26.11
CA VAL A 240 -7.42 5.81 25.51
C VAL A 240 -8.69 6.44 26.08
N ASN A 241 -8.56 7.62 26.69
CA ASN A 241 -9.67 8.35 27.33
C ASN A 241 -10.52 7.51 28.29
N GLY A 242 -9.88 6.56 28.99
CA GLY A 242 -10.53 5.65 29.95
C GLY A 242 -11.05 4.33 29.35
N ASP A 243 -11.17 4.22 28.05
CA ASP A 243 -11.58 2.99 27.35
C ASP A 243 -10.38 2.09 27.06
N LYS A 244 -10.54 0.78 27.21
CA LYS A 244 -9.58 -0.23 26.71
C LYS A 244 -9.93 -0.53 25.26
N ILE A 245 -9.04 -0.16 24.36
CA ILE A 245 -9.27 -0.28 22.92
C ILE A 245 -8.25 -1.20 22.25
N THR A 246 -8.69 -1.84 21.17
CA THR A 246 -7.84 -2.55 20.22
C THR A 246 -8.04 -1.93 18.83
N GLU A 247 -6.95 -1.57 18.18
CA GLU A 247 -6.96 -1.05 16.82
C GLU A 247 -6.69 -2.18 15.82
N HIS A 248 -7.47 -2.25 14.76
CA HIS A 248 -7.30 -3.16 13.62
C HIS A 248 -7.12 -2.36 12.35
N ARG A 249 -6.14 -2.76 11.53
CA ARG A 249 -5.87 -2.19 10.20
C ARG A 249 -5.90 -3.30 9.17
N VAL A 250 -6.59 -3.06 8.06
CA VAL A 250 -6.40 -3.84 6.83
C VAL A 250 -5.81 -2.90 5.80
N ILE A 251 -4.62 -3.25 5.31
CA ILE A 251 -3.88 -2.49 4.31
C ILE A 251 -3.88 -3.31 3.03
N THR A 252 -4.25 -2.69 1.92
CA THR A 252 -4.25 -3.30 0.59
C THR A 252 -3.47 -2.44 -0.39
N LEU A 253 -2.55 -3.04 -1.13
CA LEU A 253 -1.76 -2.39 -2.16
C LEU A 253 -1.82 -3.18 -3.47
N ASP A 254 -2.36 -2.57 -4.51
CA ASP A 254 -2.48 -3.16 -5.82
C ASP A 254 -1.27 -2.86 -6.71
N LYS A 255 -0.99 -3.74 -7.67
CA LYS A 255 -0.05 -3.48 -8.76
C LYS A 255 -0.41 -2.17 -9.47
N GLY A 256 0.59 -1.38 -9.80
CA GLY A 256 0.43 -0.10 -10.49
C GLY A 256 -0.09 1.05 -9.62
N ALA A 257 -0.49 0.81 -8.36
CA ALA A 257 -1.02 1.84 -7.47
C ALA A 257 0.09 2.62 -6.75
N ASN A 258 -0.08 3.94 -6.65
CA ASN A 258 0.68 4.79 -5.74
C ASN A 258 0.04 4.85 -4.34
N PHE A 259 -1.23 4.43 -4.21
CA PHE A 259 -1.99 4.56 -2.98
C PHE A 259 -2.38 3.20 -2.42
N ASN A 260 -2.08 3.02 -1.13
CA ASN A 260 -2.61 1.93 -0.32
C ASN A 260 -4.04 2.28 0.09
N GLN A 261 -4.92 1.29 0.11
CA GLN A 261 -6.19 1.38 0.82
C GLN A 261 -5.97 0.97 2.28
N MET A 262 -6.42 1.80 3.21
CA MET A 262 -6.43 1.51 4.65
C MET A 262 -7.88 1.42 5.12
N THR A 263 -8.25 0.30 5.71
CA THR A 263 -9.47 0.19 6.50
C THR A 263 -9.08 0.00 7.96
N VAL A 264 -9.46 0.96 8.81
CA VAL A 264 -9.16 0.94 10.25
C VAL A 264 -10.44 0.82 11.05
N SER A 265 -10.39 0.09 12.16
CA SER A 265 -11.45 0.03 13.15
C SER A 265 -10.86 -0.03 14.57
N TYR A 266 -11.67 0.40 15.56
CA TYR A 266 -11.29 0.37 16.97
C TYR A 266 -12.37 -0.34 17.78
N GLU A 267 -12.03 -1.46 18.39
CA GLU A 267 -12.88 -2.13 19.35
C GLU A 267 -12.73 -1.51 20.74
N GLY A 268 -13.83 -1.47 21.51
CA GLY A 268 -13.85 -1.04 22.90
C GLY A 268 -14.09 0.44 23.13
N LEU A 269 -14.31 1.26 22.11
CA LEU A 269 -14.72 2.65 22.28
C LEU A 269 -16.16 2.71 22.85
N THR A 270 -16.33 3.31 24.02
CA THR A 270 -17.65 3.50 24.67
C THR A 270 -18.27 4.84 24.31
N LYS A 271 -17.47 5.83 23.93
CA LYS A 271 -17.87 7.17 23.51
C LYS A 271 -17.19 7.58 22.21
N PRO A 272 -17.84 8.42 21.41
CA PRO A 272 -17.21 8.92 20.19
C PRO A 272 -15.95 9.72 20.52
N LEU A 273 -14.91 9.51 19.73
CA LEU A 273 -13.70 10.34 19.69
C LEU A 273 -13.54 10.94 18.29
N ALA A 274 -12.63 11.88 18.12
CA ALA A 274 -12.18 12.20 16.80
C ALA A 274 -11.14 11.17 16.35
N PHE A 275 -11.15 10.89 15.06
CA PHE A 275 -10.16 10.07 14.36
C PHE A 275 -9.41 10.94 13.37
N CYS A 276 -8.12 10.71 13.17
CA CYS A 276 -7.37 11.36 12.11
C CYS A 276 -6.40 10.39 11.43
N SER A 277 -6.04 10.76 10.23
CA SER A 277 -4.87 10.24 9.50
C SER A 277 -4.27 11.37 8.67
N GLY A 278 -3.00 11.24 8.30
CA GLY A 278 -2.32 12.28 7.54
C GLY A 278 -0.84 12.01 7.37
N VAL A 279 -0.09 13.05 7.05
CA VAL A 279 1.34 12.97 6.76
C VAL A 279 2.13 13.87 7.70
N VAL A 280 3.37 13.44 8.04
CA VAL A 280 4.28 14.28 8.79
C VAL A 280 4.82 15.40 7.90
N ILE A 281 4.99 16.58 8.49
CA ILE A 281 5.62 17.76 7.87
C ILE A 281 6.99 17.92 8.51
N GLN A 282 8.05 17.87 7.74
CA GLN A 282 9.39 18.14 8.23
C GLN A 282 9.50 19.63 8.61
N LYS A 283 10.23 19.89 9.68
CA LYS A 283 10.12 21.12 10.48
C LYS A 283 10.36 22.43 9.74
N GLU A 284 11.11 22.40 8.68
CA GLU A 284 11.72 23.60 8.14
C GLU A 284 11.03 24.14 6.89
N ASP A 285 10.08 23.41 6.30
CA ASP A 285 9.42 23.87 5.08
C ASP A 285 7.91 23.61 5.09
N PRO A 286 7.08 24.62 5.45
CA PRO A 286 5.63 24.51 5.42
C PRO A 286 5.00 24.72 4.02
N GLU A 287 5.73 25.26 3.05
CA GLU A 287 5.19 25.67 1.75
C GLU A 287 4.65 24.50 0.88
N PRO A 288 5.27 23.32 0.87
CA PRO A 288 4.78 22.21 0.09
C PRO A 288 3.53 21.50 0.64
N VAL A 289 2.85 22.06 1.65
CA VAL A 289 1.66 21.44 2.27
C VAL A 289 0.39 21.84 1.55
N VAL A 290 -0.40 20.86 1.16
CA VAL A 290 -1.74 21.06 0.57
C VAL A 290 -2.80 20.50 1.53
N LEU A 291 -3.78 21.34 1.88
CA LEU A 291 -4.96 20.99 2.69
C LEU A 291 -6.20 21.18 1.81
N ALA A 292 -6.65 20.13 1.15
CA ALA A 292 -7.86 20.15 0.33
C ALA A 292 -9.06 19.59 1.11
N SER A 293 -10.26 19.66 0.57
CA SER A 293 -11.48 19.22 1.25
C SER A 293 -11.53 17.73 1.60
N ASN A 294 -10.81 16.90 0.85
CA ASN A 294 -10.83 15.45 0.96
C ASN A 294 -9.45 14.79 0.84
N TYR A 295 -8.37 15.57 0.91
CA TYR A 295 -7.02 15.03 1.00
C TYR A 295 -6.06 16.04 1.63
N VAL A 296 -4.96 15.52 2.14
CA VAL A 296 -3.77 16.28 2.52
C VAL A 296 -2.59 15.72 1.74
N ALA A 297 -1.69 16.60 1.29
CA ALA A 297 -0.48 16.21 0.58
C ALA A 297 0.71 17.06 1.01
N TYR A 298 1.90 16.49 0.89
CA TYR A 298 3.15 17.15 1.25
C TYR A 298 4.28 16.72 0.31
N THR A 299 5.14 17.68 -0.02
CA THR A 299 6.40 17.43 -0.72
C THR A 299 7.51 17.33 0.33
N ASP A 300 7.93 16.11 0.65
CA ASP A 300 8.93 15.84 1.67
C ASP A 300 10.35 16.06 1.10
N PRO A 301 11.22 16.84 1.76
CA PRO A 301 12.58 17.10 1.31
C PRO A 301 13.52 15.89 1.51
N THR A 302 13.03 14.82 2.17
CA THR A 302 13.78 13.64 2.63
C THR A 302 14.67 13.91 3.86
N ASP A 303 15.17 12.86 4.48
CA ASP A 303 15.94 12.95 5.74
C ASP A 303 17.35 13.53 5.59
N GLN A 304 17.89 13.48 4.37
CA GLN A 304 19.24 13.98 4.04
C GLN A 304 19.20 14.88 2.79
N PRO A 305 18.66 16.11 2.90
CA PRO A 305 18.47 16.98 1.74
C PRO A 305 19.78 17.34 1.02
N ASN A 306 20.92 17.29 1.71
CA ASN A 306 22.24 17.58 1.14
C ASN A 306 22.80 16.44 0.27
N VAL A 307 22.18 15.26 0.26
CA VAL A 307 22.65 14.08 -0.52
C VAL A 307 21.88 13.94 -1.82
N HIS A 308 21.06 14.88 -2.19
CA HIS A 308 20.28 14.90 -3.44
C HIS A 308 19.40 13.66 -3.66
N HIS A 309 18.71 13.19 -2.61
CA HIS A 309 17.74 12.10 -2.71
C HIS A 309 16.56 12.44 -3.64
N ALA A 310 16.37 13.70 -3.94
CA ALA A 310 15.24 14.31 -4.64
C ALA A 310 13.92 14.20 -3.84
N PRO A 311 12.95 15.09 -4.10
CA PRO A 311 11.71 15.15 -3.33
C PRO A 311 10.91 13.85 -3.39
N LEU A 312 10.32 13.53 -2.25
CA LEU A 312 9.34 12.48 -2.05
C LEU A 312 7.96 13.12 -1.87
N TYR A 313 6.99 12.69 -2.63
CA TYR A 313 5.61 13.14 -2.52
C TYR A 313 4.80 12.16 -1.66
N VAL A 314 4.07 12.67 -0.68
CA VAL A 314 3.23 11.88 0.22
C VAL A 314 1.84 12.47 0.33
N ALA A 315 0.82 11.63 0.55
CA ALA A 315 -0.55 12.09 0.73
C ALA A 315 -1.39 11.11 1.56
N ALA A 316 -2.45 11.65 2.18
CA ALA A 316 -3.57 10.88 2.72
C ALA A 316 -4.88 11.42 2.13
N LEU A 317 -5.76 10.53 1.65
CA LEU A 317 -6.95 10.84 0.87
C LEU A 317 -8.20 10.24 1.52
N PHE A 318 -9.27 11.00 1.55
CA PHE A 318 -10.51 10.67 2.26
C PHE A 318 -11.74 10.80 1.34
N PRO A 319 -11.92 9.92 0.34
CA PRO A 319 -13.02 10.04 -0.61
C PRO A 319 -14.39 9.78 0.01
N ASN A 320 -14.46 9.04 1.12
CA ASN A 320 -15.68 8.47 1.68
C ASN A 320 -16.23 9.21 2.91
N GLY A 321 -15.99 10.49 3.08
CA GLY A 321 -16.58 11.13 4.23
C GLY A 321 -16.27 12.60 4.40
N PRO A 322 -17.06 13.29 5.23
CA PRO A 322 -16.73 14.63 5.62
C PRO A 322 -15.49 14.60 6.51
N VAL A 323 -14.40 15.18 6.06
CA VAL A 323 -13.19 15.39 6.85
C VAL A 323 -12.89 16.88 6.98
N GLU A 324 -12.37 17.25 8.13
CA GLU A 324 -11.79 18.57 8.34
C GLU A 324 -10.27 18.44 8.12
N THR A 325 -9.76 18.98 7.02
CA THR A 325 -8.32 18.99 6.79
C THR A 325 -7.67 20.16 7.51
N LYS A 326 -6.61 19.89 8.26
CA LYS A 326 -5.90 20.93 9.01
C LYS A 326 -4.47 20.54 9.34
N ARG A 327 -3.68 21.53 9.75
CA ARG A 327 -2.37 21.32 10.35
C ARG A 327 -2.50 21.15 11.86
N LEU A 328 -1.90 20.10 12.41
CA LEU A 328 -1.78 19.84 13.85
C LEU A 328 -0.31 19.62 14.19
N GLY A 329 0.33 20.64 14.76
CA GLY A 329 1.78 20.60 15.00
C GLY A 329 2.55 20.39 13.70
N ASN A 330 3.31 19.29 13.65
CA ASN A 330 4.07 18.86 12.49
C ASN A 330 3.33 17.84 11.61
N HIS A 331 2.01 17.85 11.58
CA HIS A 331 1.21 16.97 10.74
C HIS A 331 0.22 17.76 9.89
N ALA A 332 0.00 17.33 8.64
CA ALA A 332 -1.16 17.66 7.85
C ALA A 332 -2.13 16.48 7.94
N VAL A 333 -3.34 16.70 8.44
CA VAL A 333 -4.30 15.62 8.75
C VAL A 333 -5.69 15.90 8.19
N GLY A 334 -6.41 14.82 7.84
CA GLY A 334 -7.85 14.80 7.74
C GLY A 334 -8.45 14.26 9.03
N VAL A 335 -9.43 14.96 9.58
CA VAL A 335 -10.07 14.65 10.86
C VAL A 335 -11.52 14.26 10.64
N VAL A 336 -11.91 13.09 11.14
CA VAL A 336 -13.30 12.61 11.20
C VAL A 336 -13.82 12.85 12.62
N ARG A 337 -14.89 13.64 12.75
CA ARG A 337 -15.51 13.93 14.06
C ARG A 337 -16.52 12.84 14.44
N ASN A 338 -16.73 12.64 15.73
CA ASN A 338 -17.73 11.72 16.29
C ASN A 338 -17.59 10.26 15.82
N TYR A 339 -16.36 9.82 15.58
CA TYR A 339 -16.05 8.45 15.19
C TYR A 339 -16.27 7.48 16.37
N ARG A 340 -16.89 6.32 16.11
CA ARG A 340 -17.32 5.36 17.13
C ARG A 340 -16.59 4.00 17.06
N GLY A 341 -15.55 3.88 16.21
CA GLY A 341 -14.77 2.67 16.09
C GLY A 341 -15.14 1.76 14.90
N GLU A 342 -16.22 2.08 14.18
CA GLU A 342 -16.63 1.35 12.98
C GLU A 342 -15.56 1.37 11.88
N PRO A 343 -15.53 0.37 10.98
CA PRO A 343 -14.56 0.37 9.88
C PRO A 343 -14.64 1.66 9.05
N PHE A 344 -13.52 2.35 8.95
CA PHE A 344 -13.37 3.57 8.15
C PHE A 344 -12.27 3.36 7.11
N THR A 345 -12.61 3.59 5.83
CA THR A 345 -11.68 3.42 4.71
C THR A 345 -11.21 4.75 4.17
N TYR A 346 -9.88 4.89 4.07
CA TYR A 346 -9.19 6.01 3.44
C TYR A 346 -7.98 5.48 2.67
N TYR A 347 -7.23 6.36 2.01
CA TYR A 347 -6.05 5.97 1.24
C TYR A 347 -4.84 6.78 1.67
N PHE A 348 -3.66 6.20 1.54
CA PHE A 348 -2.40 6.90 1.72
C PHE A 348 -1.38 6.40 0.70
N GLY A 349 -0.42 7.24 0.37
CA GLY A 349 0.57 6.80 -0.59
C GLY A 349 1.64 7.82 -0.90
N SER A 350 2.51 7.43 -1.81
CA SER A 350 3.71 8.18 -2.14
C SER A 350 4.10 8.04 -3.60
N ALA A 351 4.96 8.95 -4.04
CA ALA A 351 5.66 8.89 -5.31
C ALA A 351 7.02 9.58 -5.20
N TRP A 352 7.98 9.13 -5.99
CA TRP A 352 9.32 9.68 -5.96
C TRP A 352 9.65 10.46 -7.23
N SER A 353 10.26 11.65 -7.07
CA SER A 353 10.55 12.53 -8.21
C SER A 353 11.60 11.98 -9.18
N LYS A 354 12.35 10.94 -8.81
CA LYS A 354 13.26 10.21 -9.71
C LYS A 354 12.59 9.04 -10.45
N HIS A 355 11.29 8.81 -10.24
CA HIS A 355 10.56 7.73 -10.90
C HIS A 355 9.46 8.27 -11.82
N ASP A 356 8.19 7.97 -11.54
CA ASP A 356 7.04 8.20 -12.43
C ASP A 356 6.29 9.52 -12.18
N VAL A 357 6.62 10.25 -11.12
CA VAL A 357 6.03 11.56 -10.78
C VAL A 357 7.15 12.56 -10.58
N ARG A 358 7.32 13.48 -11.51
CA ARG A 358 8.49 14.37 -11.58
C ARG A 358 8.32 15.65 -10.77
N THR A 359 7.09 16.15 -10.65
CA THR A 359 6.79 17.42 -10.00
C THR A 359 5.64 17.30 -9.00
N SER A 360 5.51 18.28 -8.12
CA SER A 360 4.39 18.37 -7.18
C SER A 360 3.05 18.52 -7.90
N GLU A 361 3.02 19.22 -9.04
CA GLU A 361 1.81 19.37 -9.86
C GLU A 361 1.38 18.03 -10.45
N GLU A 362 2.31 17.22 -10.94
CA GLU A 362 2.02 15.86 -11.41
C GLU A 362 1.48 14.97 -10.28
N TRP A 363 2.02 15.14 -9.05
CA TRP A 363 1.49 14.45 -7.89
C TRP A 363 0.05 14.84 -7.58
N LEU A 364 -0.26 16.13 -7.57
CA LEU A 364 -1.63 16.61 -7.35
C LEU A 364 -2.60 16.15 -8.45
N LEU A 365 -2.14 16.08 -9.70
CA LEU A 365 -2.92 15.48 -10.79
C LEU A 365 -3.15 13.98 -10.56
N ARG A 366 -2.15 13.24 -10.08
CA ARG A 366 -2.27 11.81 -9.75
C ARG A 366 -3.28 11.59 -8.63
N ILE A 367 -3.26 12.43 -7.59
CA ILE A 367 -4.26 12.43 -6.52
C ILE A 367 -5.67 12.68 -7.10
N ALA A 368 -5.83 13.73 -7.91
CA ALA A 368 -7.12 14.07 -8.50
C ALA A 368 -7.68 12.95 -9.40
N TRP A 369 -6.83 12.29 -10.19
CA TRP A 369 -7.23 11.14 -11.01
C TRP A 369 -7.62 9.94 -10.15
N PHE A 370 -6.87 9.66 -9.10
CA PHE A 370 -7.19 8.57 -8.19
C PHE A 370 -8.54 8.80 -7.50
N LEU A 371 -8.78 9.99 -6.94
CA LEU A 371 -10.05 10.33 -6.28
C LEU A 371 -11.23 10.19 -7.25
N ARG A 372 -11.11 10.71 -8.49
CA ARG A 372 -12.14 10.49 -9.51
C ARG A 372 -12.34 9.02 -9.86
N SER A 373 -11.28 8.21 -9.80
CA SER A 373 -11.40 6.78 -10.08
C SER A 373 -12.13 6.02 -9.00
N VAL A 374 -12.03 6.46 -7.75
CA VAL A 374 -12.80 5.90 -6.62
C VAL A 374 -14.28 6.33 -6.71
N GLU A 375 -14.54 7.59 -7.06
CA GLU A 375 -15.91 8.10 -7.24
C GLU A 375 -16.62 7.47 -8.45
N ASN A 376 -15.89 7.19 -9.51
CA ASN A 376 -16.40 6.64 -10.78
C ASN A 376 -15.62 5.38 -11.16
N PRO A 377 -15.85 4.25 -10.49
CA PRO A 377 -15.08 3.03 -10.72
C PRO A 377 -15.31 2.47 -12.12
N LEU A 378 -14.33 1.67 -12.60
CA LEU A 378 -14.53 0.85 -13.79
C LEU A 378 -15.71 -0.10 -13.56
N GLN A 379 -16.57 -0.24 -14.57
CA GLN A 379 -17.77 -1.07 -14.49
C GLN A 379 -17.45 -2.48 -15.01
N VAL A 380 -17.64 -3.48 -14.16
CA VAL A 380 -17.39 -4.88 -14.49
C VAL A 380 -18.72 -5.60 -14.75
N THR A 381 -18.82 -6.25 -15.91
CA THR A 381 -19.99 -7.06 -16.31
C THR A 381 -19.56 -8.45 -16.75
N ILE A 382 -20.24 -9.48 -16.25
CA ILE A 382 -19.99 -10.89 -16.61
C ILE A 382 -21.07 -11.31 -17.60
N LYS A 383 -20.65 -11.88 -18.73
CA LYS A 383 -21.54 -12.43 -19.79
C LYS A 383 -21.20 -13.89 -20.04
N LYS A 384 -22.25 -14.70 -20.27
CA LYS A 384 -22.14 -16.10 -20.69
C LYS A 384 -22.06 -16.20 -22.20
#